data_20f3ec7317c5eeb7fd741879d11a88c2
#
_entry.id   20f3ec7317c5eeb7fd741879d11a88c2
#
_cell.length_a   1.000
_cell.length_b   1.000
_cell.length_c   1.000
_cell.angle_alpha   90.00
_cell.angle_beta   90.00
_cell.angle_gamma   90.00
#
_symmetry.space_group_name_H-M   'P 1'
#
loop_
_entity.id
_entity.type
_entity.pdbx_description
1 polymer ?
#
loop_
_entity_poly.entity_id
_entity_poly.type
_entity_poly.pdbx_seq_one_letter_code
_entity_poly.pdbx_strand_id
1 'polypeptide(L)'
;QFFSSPLAAKVAMMWRSVLMLSLVCFMFGSVNGIGGKRLMCYFSSDSPKTKGYGRYTANEIPLELCSDVIYRGISFPEWRRGSYFFDNAEIQQLGGFMYTVKARSAAVRSFVTVLERGKEALSYSIMAEIPERRRAFVKAILELLEQYGLGGVEIAWEWPGTMVKFGGISSDRESLISLLMDVRAGLKSRNKELLFFGAVYPKVLRESYRVTSICQLVDYVTLFTFDMRPHTNNVADVHAPMRNRSFETELNRARTNVVDGVETWIDFGCPPKKLILGIGLFGQAYTLANPASYNVGAPTVGPGAEGQYYYEGYYPYYELCLLIRSGWSLFYDPIGQMPFAVRGNQWMSYEDTTSIGVKMNFVQEKRLGGVILQYVDYDDFWGFCGTRNPLTTFIYQRLQQIPSDIGFAIEWNKK
;
A
#
# COMPACT_ATOMS: atom_id res chain seq x y z
N GLN A 1 -46.44 -49.08 -28.22
CA GLN A 1 -46.61 -47.75 -28.80
C GLN A 1 -46.67 -46.76 -27.64
N PHE A 2 -45.50 -46.17 -27.31
CA PHE A 2 -45.45 -45.04 -26.36
C PHE A 2 -45.20 -43.76 -27.14
N PHE A 3 -46.17 -42.86 -27.07
CA PHE A 3 -46.09 -41.51 -27.63
C PHE A 3 -45.03 -40.71 -26.87
N SER A 4 -43.92 -40.34 -27.52
CA SER A 4 -42.97 -39.33 -27.04
C SER A 4 -43.57 -37.93 -27.36
N SER A 5 -44.00 -37.24 -26.32
CA SER A 5 -44.52 -35.88 -26.42
C SER A 5 -43.41 -34.88 -26.70
N PRO A 6 -43.55 -33.98 -27.70
CA PRO A 6 -42.52 -32.96 -28.01
C PRO A 6 -42.37 -31.90 -26.91
N LEU A 7 -43.22 -31.91 -25.88
CA LEU A 7 -43.17 -30.99 -24.74
C LEU A 7 -42.01 -31.31 -23.77
N ALA A 8 -41.72 -32.62 -23.58
CA ALA A 8 -40.66 -33.07 -22.69
C ALA A 8 -39.23 -32.67 -23.20
N ALA A 9 -39.04 -32.69 -24.53
CA ALA A 9 -37.77 -32.30 -25.16
C ALA A 9 -37.53 -30.78 -25.04
N LYS A 10 -38.56 -29.94 -25.15
CA LYS A 10 -38.47 -28.48 -24.99
C LYS A 10 -38.16 -28.08 -23.54
N VAL A 11 -38.74 -28.74 -22.55
CA VAL A 11 -38.48 -28.48 -21.13
C VAL A 11 -37.05 -28.88 -20.74
N ALA A 12 -36.58 -30.03 -21.21
CA ALA A 12 -35.19 -30.48 -20.96
C ALA A 12 -34.14 -29.54 -21.60
N MET A 13 -34.46 -28.97 -22.76
CA MET A 13 -33.58 -28.04 -23.45
C MET A 13 -33.55 -26.65 -22.78
N MET A 14 -34.68 -26.18 -22.22
CA MET A 14 -34.73 -24.94 -21.41
C MET A 14 -33.95 -25.09 -20.09
N TRP A 15 -34.04 -26.23 -19.40
CA TRP A 15 -33.30 -26.46 -18.17
C TRP A 15 -31.79 -26.59 -18.39
N ARG A 16 -31.34 -27.17 -19.50
CA ARG A 16 -29.93 -27.18 -19.89
C ARG A 16 -29.40 -25.78 -20.22
N SER A 17 -30.19 -24.92 -20.86
CA SER A 17 -29.83 -23.55 -21.18
C SER A 17 -29.78 -22.67 -19.92
N VAL A 18 -30.68 -22.86 -18.97
CA VAL A 18 -30.68 -22.13 -17.68
C VAL A 18 -29.52 -22.59 -16.79
N LEU A 19 -29.19 -23.90 -16.78
CA LEU A 19 -28.02 -24.42 -16.06
C LEU A 19 -26.70 -23.98 -16.69
N MET A 20 -26.61 -23.88 -18.02
CA MET A 20 -25.40 -23.34 -18.67
C MET A 20 -25.26 -21.83 -18.46
N LEU A 21 -26.37 -21.05 -18.47
CA LEU A 21 -26.27 -19.62 -18.15
C LEU A 21 -25.95 -19.39 -16.67
N SER A 22 -26.42 -20.21 -15.74
CA SER A 22 -26.03 -20.11 -14.34
C SER A 22 -24.58 -20.55 -14.08
N LEU A 23 -24.06 -21.56 -14.81
CA LEU A 23 -22.63 -21.95 -14.74
C LEU A 23 -21.72 -20.90 -15.41
N VAL A 24 -22.15 -20.24 -16.49
CA VAL A 24 -21.38 -19.16 -17.13
C VAL A 24 -21.40 -17.90 -16.26
N CYS A 25 -22.50 -17.57 -15.56
CA CYS A 25 -22.50 -16.51 -14.57
C CYS A 25 -21.62 -16.79 -13.34
N PHE A 26 -21.39 -18.06 -12.99
CA PHE A 26 -20.44 -18.41 -11.92
C PHE A 26 -18.97 -18.38 -12.38
N MET A 27 -18.67 -18.42 -13.68
CA MET A 27 -17.31 -18.35 -14.22
C MET A 27 -16.83 -16.91 -14.52
N PHE A 28 -17.73 -15.93 -14.53
CA PHE A 28 -17.39 -14.51 -14.52
C PHE A 28 -17.58 -13.91 -13.12
N GLY A 29 -17.24 -14.65 -12.08
CA GLY A 29 -17.03 -14.11 -10.76
C GLY A 29 -15.95 -13.03 -10.86
N SER A 30 -16.38 -11.80 -10.79
CA SER A 30 -15.53 -10.61 -10.81
C SER A 30 -14.36 -10.83 -9.86
N VAL A 31 -13.12 -10.79 -10.37
CA VAL A 31 -11.89 -10.68 -9.60
C VAL A 31 -11.84 -9.30 -8.93
N ASN A 32 -12.82 -9.03 -8.07
CA ASN A 32 -12.98 -7.76 -7.37
C ASN A 32 -12.82 -7.99 -5.87
N GLY A 33 -11.56 -8.06 -5.42
CA GLY A 33 -11.24 -8.03 -4.01
C GLY A 33 -11.64 -9.29 -3.22
N ILE A 34 -10.95 -9.51 -2.14
CA ILE A 34 -11.20 -10.59 -1.18
C ILE A 34 -12.29 -10.10 -0.25
N GLY A 35 -13.49 -10.71 -0.29
CA GLY A 35 -14.65 -10.21 0.47
C GLY A 35 -15.08 -8.78 0.10
N GLY A 36 -14.77 -8.30 -1.13
CA GLY A 36 -15.01 -6.92 -1.57
C GLY A 36 -13.95 -5.92 -1.12
N LYS A 37 -12.90 -6.36 -0.42
CA LYS A 37 -11.75 -5.54 0.01
C LYS A 37 -10.53 -5.83 -0.86
N ARG A 38 -9.58 -4.90 -0.89
CA ARG A 38 -8.34 -5.02 -1.65
C ARG A 38 -7.19 -5.46 -0.75
N LEU A 39 -6.39 -6.41 -1.18
CA LEU A 39 -5.04 -6.64 -0.67
C LEU A 39 -4.06 -6.25 -1.76
N MET A 40 -3.54 -5.04 -1.66
CA MET A 40 -2.55 -4.52 -2.59
C MET A 40 -1.14 -4.85 -2.10
N CYS A 41 -0.27 -5.29 -2.99
CA CYS A 41 1.09 -5.70 -2.66
C CYS A 41 2.08 -4.81 -3.40
N TYR A 42 2.83 -3.94 -2.67
CA TYR A 42 3.97 -3.26 -3.25
C TYR A 42 5.12 -4.25 -3.48
N PHE A 43 5.65 -4.24 -4.68
CA PHE A 43 6.89 -4.88 -5.06
C PHE A 43 7.96 -3.82 -5.29
N SER A 44 9.08 -3.89 -4.56
CA SER A 44 10.18 -2.96 -4.75
C SER A 44 11.01 -3.31 -5.99
N SER A 45 11.29 -2.33 -6.84
CA SER A 45 12.19 -2.51 -8.00
C SER A 45 13.64 -2.82 -7.60
N ASP A 46 14.00 -2.59 -6.33
CA ASP A 46 15.35 -2.84 -5.83
C ASP A 46 15.51 -4.26 -5.24
N SER A 47 14.39 -4.94 -4.91
CA SER A 47 14.42 -6.28 -4.33
C SER A 47 15.19 -7.32 -5.16
N PRO A 48 15.13 -7.32 -6.52
CA PRO A 48 15.93 -8.23 -7.32
C PRO A 48 17.44 -8.00 -7.26
N LYS A 49 17.86 -6.80 -6.81
CA LYS A 49 19.28 -6.41 -6.67
C LYS A 49 19.85 -6.75 -5.30
N THR A 50 18.98 -7.06 -4.34
CA THR A 50 19.38 -7.47 -2.98
C THR A 50 20.18 -8.77 -3.05
N LYS A 51 21.25 -8.86 -2.24
CA LYS A 51 22.14 -10.02 -2.23
C LYS A 51 21.62 -11.13 -1.31
N GLY A 52 22.11 -12.36 -1.54
CA GLY A 52 21.84 -13.50 -0.65
C GLY A 52 20.35 -13.81 -0.51
N TYR A 53 19.93 -14.09 0.71
CA TYR A 53 18.55 -14.49 1.03
C TYR A 53 17.53 -13.35 0.91
N GLY A 54 17.97 -12.11 0.84
CA GLY A 54 17.09 -10.97 0.63
C GLY A 54 16.68 -10.75 -0.83
N ARG A 55 17.28 -11.49 -1.78
CA ARG A 55 16.92 -11.36 -3.20
C ARG A 55 15.51 -11.86 -3.45
N TYR A 56 14.68 -10.98 -4.01
CA TYR A 56 13.29 -11.25 -4.30
C TYR A 56 12.92 -10.78 -5.71
N THR A 57 12.30 -11.63 -6.50
CA THR A 57 11.88 -11.31 -7.87
C THR A 57 10.37 -11.47 -8.02
N ALA A 58 9.84 -11.16 -9.20
CA ALA A 58 8.41 -11.38 -9.48
C ALA A 58 7.98 -12.86 -9.37
N ASN A 59 8.94 -13.80 -9.34
CA ASN A 59 8.63 -15.22 -9.15
C ASN A 59 8.22 -15.58 -7.72
N GLU A 60 8.71 -14.86 -6.73
CA GLU A 60 8.43 -15.12 -5.33
C GLU A 60 7.11 -14.49 -4.84
N ILE A 61 6.53 -13.54 -5.62
CA ILE A 61 5.29 -12.86 -5.20
C ILE A 61 4.16 -13.87 -5.01
N PRO A 62 3.48 -13.89 -3.84
CA PRO A 62 2.31 -14.74 -3.62
C PRO A 62 1.06 -14.15 -4.31
N LEU A 63 1.01 -14.28 -5.66
CA LEU A 63 -0.03 -13.67 -6.49
C LEU A 63 -1.44 -14.15 -6.13
N GLU A 64 -1.56 -15.32 -5.55
CA GLU A 64 -2.82 -15.90 -5.07
C GLU A 64 -3.36 -15.17 -3.81
N LEU A 65 -2.51 -14.47 -3.08
CA LEU A 65 -2.90 -13.69 -1.91
C LEU A 65 -3.19 -12.23 -2.26
N CYS A 66 -2.57 -11.68 -3.31
CA CYS A 66 -2.69 -10.28 -3.68
C CYS A 66 -3.85 -10.05 -4.67
N SER A 67 -4.78 -9.13 -4.41
CA SER A 67 -5.74 -8.69 -5.42
C SER A 67 -5.09 -7.82 -6.48
N ASP A 68 -4.04 -7.09 -6.10
CA ASP A 68 -3.30 -6.15 -6.94
C ASP A 68 -1.82 -6.19 -6.60
N VAL A 69 -0.98 -6.07 -7.59
CA VAL A 69 0.47 -5.89 -7.41
C VAL A 69 0.87 -4.54 -7.97
N ILE A 70 1.57 -3.75 -7.16
CA ILE A 70 2.01 -2.41 -7.55
C ILE A 70 3.53 -2.42 -7.66
N TYR A 71 4.04 -2.25 -8.88
CA TYR A 71 5.47 -2.07 -9.13
C TYR A 71 5.91 -0.69 -8.63
N ARG A 72 6.64 -0.65 -7.50
CA ARG A 72 7.13 0.58 -6.89
C ARG A 72 8.60 0.79 -7.26
N GLY A 73 8.84 1.60 -8.29
CA GLY A 73 10.21 1.80 -8.71
C GLY A 73 10.43 2.53 -10.02
N ILE A 74 9.40 3.14 -10.58
CA ILE A 74 9.57 4.02 -11.73
C ILE A 74 9.83 5.43 -11.21
N SER A 75 11.00 5.96 -11.51
CA SER A 75 11.40 7.33 -11.19
C SER A 75 10.62 8.33 -12.03
N PHE A 76 10.52 9.56 -11.54
CA PHE A 76 9.92 10.65 -12.30
C PHE A 76 10.62 10.82 -13.66
N PRO A 77 9.86 10.88 -14.77
CA PRO A 77 10.46 10.88 -16.11
C PRO A 77 11.17 12.21 -16.44
N GLU A 78 12.22 12.11 -17.25
CA GLU A 78 12.99 13.28 -17.68
C GLU A 78 12.26 14.08 -18.76
N TRP A 79 12.27 15.40 -18.62
CA TRP A 79 11.74 16.32 -19.62
C TRP A 79 12.75 16.63 -20.72
N ARG A 80 12.46 16.22 -21.97
CA ARG A 80 13.29 16.51 -23.15
C ARG A 80 12.41 16.89 -24.34
N ARG A 81 12.75 17.98 -25.05
CA ARG A 81 12.13 18.38 -26.32
C ARG A 81 10.60 18.37 -26.33
N GLY A 82 9.97 18.83 -25.25
CA GLY A 82 8.51 18.90 -25.16
C GLY A 82 7.81 17.59 -24.77
N SER A 83 8.53 16.57 -24.34
CA SER A 83 8.01 15.27 -23.92
C SER A 83 8.69 14.74 -22.66
N TYR A 84 8.05 13.83 -21.95
CA TYR A 84 8.61 13.09 -20.83
C TYR A 84 9.06 11.69 -21.28
N PHE A 85 10.22 11.27 -20.79
CA PHE A 85 10.83 9.97 -21.06
C PHE A 85 11.23 9.29 -19.78
N PHE A 86 10.71 8.10 -19.55
CA PHE A 86 11.13 7.24 -18.44
C PHE A 86 12.52 6.66 -18.69
N ASP A 87 13.23 6.31 -17.63
CA ASP A 87 14.53 5.65 -17.73
C ASP A 87 14.41 4.27 -18.42
N ASN A 88 15.24 4.01 -19.41
CA ASN A 88 15.16 2.79 -20.21
C ASN A 88 15.44 1.52 -19.39
N ALA A 89 16.35 1.58 -18.41
CA ALA A 89 16.67 0.42 -17.57
C ALA A 89 15.51 0.10 -16.63
N GLU A 90 14.86 1.13 -16.05
CA GLU A 90 13.66 0.95 -15.22
C GLU A 90 12.49 0.38 -16.03
N ILE A 91 12.31 0.86 -17.27
CA ILE A 91 11.27 0.36 -18.18
C ILE A 91 11.52 -1.09 -18.61
N GLN A 92 12.76 -1.49 -18.88
CA GLN A 92 13.11 -2.88 -19.16
C GLN A 92 12.86 -3.78 -17.95
N GLN A 93 13.19 -3.31 -16.74
CA GLN A 93 12.92 -4.03 -15.49
C GLN A 93 11.42 -4.21 -15.25
N LEU A 94 10.62 -3.15 -15.46
CA LEU A 94 9.15 -3.22 -15.44
C LEU A 94 8.62 -4.24 -16.46
N GLY A 95 9.17 -4.26 -17.67
CA GLY A 95 8.81 -5.21 -18.72
C GLY A 95 9.00 -6.67 -18.29
N GLY A 96 10.16 -6.99 -17.69
CA GLY A 96 10.46 -8.31 -17.14
C GLY A 96 9.52 -8.70 -15.98
N PHE A 97 9.25 -7.76 -15.09
CA PHE A 97 8.27 -7.94 -14.02
C PHE A 97 6.87 -8.26 -14.57
N MET A 98 6.36 -7.46 -15.51
CA MET A 98 5.04 -7.64 -16.11
C MET A 98 4.91 -8.95 -16.87
N TYR A 99 5.96 -9.35 -17.62
CA TYR A 99 6.00 -10.64 -18.27
C TYR A 99 5.81 -11.79 -17.28
N THR A 100 6.57 -11.77 -16.17
CA THR A 100 6.51 -12.80 -15.14
C THR A 100 5.14 -12.84 -14.42
N VAL A 101 4.62 -11.67 -14.00
CA VAL A 101 3.33 -11.59 -13.32
C VAL A 101 2.20 -12.10 -14.21
N LYS A 102 2.15 -11.68 -15.48
CA LYS A 102 1.10 -12.11 -16.41
C LYS A 102 1.18 -13.61 -16.75
N ALA A 103 2.39 -14.15 -16.85
CA ALA A 103 2.58 -15.60 -17.10
C ALA A 103 2.09 -16.46 -15.91
N ARG A 104 2.20 -15.93 -14.68
CA ARG A 104 1.79 -16.63 -13.46
C ARG A 104 0.33 -16.42 -13.08
N SER A 105 -0.24 -15.26 -13.37
CA SER A 105 -1.64 -14.94 -13.06
C SER A 105 -2.20 -13.91 -14.04
N ALA A 106 -3.21 -14.30 -14.81
CA ALA A 106 -3.99 -13.38 -15.63
C ALA A 106 -5.03 -12.59 -14.81
N ALA A 107 -5.33 -13.02 -13.59
CA ALA A 107 -6.37 -12.45 -12.75
C ALA A 107 -5.89 -11.27 -11.91
N VAL A 108 -4.60 -11.27 -11.48
CA VAL A 108 -4.02 -10.20 -10.67
C VAL A 108 -3.84 -8.93 -11.50
N ARG A 109 -4.36 -7.82 -10.99
CA ARG A 109 -4.16 -6.52 -11.63
C ARG A 109 -2.82 -5.96 -11.24
N SER A 110 -2.16 -5.32 -12.18
CA SER A 110 -0.84 -4.73 -11.97
C SER A 110 -0.90 -3.22 -12.15
N PHE A 111 -0.22 -2.51 -11.27
CA PHE A 111 -0.11 -1.05 -11.26
C PHE A 111 1.36 -0.63 -11.24
N VAL A 112 1.60 0.64 -11.49
CA VAL A 112 2.92 1.24 -11.36
C VAL A 112 2.83 2.49 -10.50
N THR A 113 3.81 2.70 -9.62
CA THR A 113 3.98 3.96 -8.89
C THR A 113 5.03 4.81 -9.59
N VAL A 114 4.71 6.07 -9.87
CA VAL A 114 5.68 7.08 -10.29
C VAL A 114 6.16 7.82 -9.05
N LEU A 115 7.46 7.66 -8.76
CA LEU A 115 8.12 8.18 -7.56
C LEU A 115 8.97 9.40 -7.89
N GLU A 116 8.97 10.37 -7.00
CA GLU A 116 10.02 11.38 -6.94
C GLU A 116 11.16 10.84 -6.07
N ARG A 117 12.34 10.60 -6.67
CA ARG A 117 13.51 10.07 -5.96
C ARG A 117 14.60 11.13 -5.82
N GLY A 118 15.08 11.34 -4.59
CA GLY A 118 16.32 12.08 -4.30
C GLY A 118 16.29 13.57 -4.62
N LYS A 119 17.24 14.06 -5.44
CA LYS A 119 17.47 15.49 -5.70
C LYS A 119 16.41 16.16 -6.58
N GLU A 120 15.42 15.42 -7.04
CA GLU A 120 14.43 15.85 -8.02
C GLU A 120 13.12 16.34 -7.37
N ALA A 121 13.18 16.74 -6.10
CA ALA A 121 12.02 17.18 -5.30
C ALA A 121 11.14 18.30 -5.93
N LEU A 122 11.65 18.94 -7.00
CA LEU A 122 10.91 19.95 -7.77
C LEU A 122 10.26 19.40 -9.05
N SER A 123 10.50 18.16 -9.42
CA SER A 123 10.05 17.63 -10.71
C SER A 123 8.52 17.62 -10.82
N TYR A 124 7.85 17.18 -9.77
CA TYR A 124 6.39 17.25 -9.69
C TYR A 124 5.88 18.68 -9.68
N SER A 125 6.46 19.58 -8.87
CA SER A 125 6.04 20.99 -8.78
C SER A 125 6.12 21.67 -10.14
N ILE A 126 7.28 21.57 -10.82
CA ILE A 126 7.50 22.18 -12.14
C ILE A 126 6.58 21.57 -13.21
N MET A 127 6.35 20.26 -13.18
CA MET A 127 5.46 19.59 -14.12
C MET A 127 4.00 19.98 -13.85
N ALA A 128 3.59 19.95 -12.59
CA ALA A 128 2.19 20.14 -12.21
C ALA A 128 1.72 21.59 -12.39
N GLU A 129 2.63 22.59 -12.30
CA GLU A 129 2.32 23.99 -12.49
C GLU A 129 2.00 24.32 -13.96
N ILE A 130 2.71 23.70 -14.93
CA ILE A 130 2.66 24.09 -16.35
C ILE A 130 1.72 23.16 -17.14
N PRO A 131 0.58 23.64 -17.70
CA PRO A 131 -0.40 22.82 -18.40
C PRO A 131 0.17 21.95 -19.53
N GLU A 132 1.14 22.47 -20.32
CA GLU A 132 1.81 21.75 -21.40
C GLU A 132 2.59 20.55 -20.87
N ARG A 133 3.29 20.74 -19.75
CA ARG A 133 4.05 19.66 -19.08
C ARG A 133 3.12 18.62 -18.49
N ARG A 134 2.02 19.02 -17.84
CA ARG A 134 1.02 18.05 -17.34
C ARG A 134 0.46 17.20 -18.47
N ARG A 135 0.08 17.80 -19.62
CA ARG A 135 -0.42 17.04 -20.78
C ARG A 135 0.62 16.05 -21.32
N ALA A 136 1.88 16.47 -21.41
CA ALA A 136 2.96 15.59 -21.86
C ALA A 136 3.23 14.45 -20.86
N PHE A 137 3.18 14.73 -19.56
CA PHE A 137 3.32 13.73 -18.50
C PHE A 137 2.17 12.71 -18.54
N VAL A 138 0.93 13.16 -18.67
CA VAL A 138 -0.24 12.28 -18.82
C VAL A 138 -0.10 11.39 -20.05
N LYS A 139 0.36 11.96 -21.19
CA LYS A 139 0.61 11.18 -22.41
C LYS A 139 1.63 10.08 -22.15
N ALA A 140 2.78 10.39 -21.53
CA ALA A 140 3.81 9.41 -21.21
C ALA A 140 3.30 8.29 -20.28
N ILE A 141 2.51 8.64 -19.25
CA ILE A 141 1.85 7.66 -18.37
C ILE A 141 0.92 6.74 -19.17
N LEU A 142 0.06 7.28 -20.01
CA LEU A 142 -0.90 6.48 -20.78
C LEU A 142 -0.21 5.52 -21.74
N GLU A 143 0.86 5.96 -22.41
CA GLU A 143 1.69 5.11 -23.28
C GLU A 143 2.32 3.95 -22.48
N LEU A 144 2.86 4.24 -21.29
CA LEU A 144 3.41 3.22 -20.39
C LEU A 144 2.34 2.19 -19.97
N LEU A 145 1.16 2.65 -19.58
CA LEU A 145 0.08 1.77 -19.14
C LEU A 145 -0.44 0.88 -20.27
N GLU A 146 -0.51 1.39 -21.49
CA GLU A 146 -0.93 0.64 -22.68
C GLU A 146 0.15 -0.38 -23.08
N GLN A 147 1.41 0.04 -23.16
CA GLN A 147 2.53 -0.82 -23.55
C GLN A 147 2.63 -2.08 -22.70
N TYR A 148 2.45 -1.96 -21.38
CA TYR A 148 2.58 -3.09 -20.45
C TYR A 148 1.24 -3.69 -20.00
N GLY A 149 0.11 -3.13 -20.44
CA GLY A 149 -1.23 -3.59 -20.06
C GLY A 149 -1.47 -3.47 -18.56
N LEU A 150 -1.00 -2.37 -17.96
CA LEU A 150 -1.20 -2.06 -16.53
C LEU A 150 -2.65 -1.64 -16.25
N GLY A 151 -3.15 -1.96 -15.07
CA GLY A 151 -4.50 -1.61 -14.59
C GLY A 151 -4.66 -0.14 -14.22
N GLY A 152 -3.56 0.55 -13.94
CA GLY A 152 -3.56 1.96 -13.57
C GLY A 152 -2.22 2.44 -13.05
N VAL A 153 -2.22 3.65 -12.51
CA VAL A 153 -1.05 4.34 -11.98
C VAL A 153 -1.31 4.86 -10.58
N GLU A 154 -0.29 4.83 -9.74
CA GLU A 154 -0.23 5.53 -8.47
C GLU A 154 0.64 6.77 -8.59
N ILE A 155 0.10 7.93 -8.22
CA ILE A 155 0.84 9.18 -8.10
C ILE A 155 1.35 9.28 -6.67
N ALA A 156 2.69 9.26 -6.52
CA ALA A 156 3.36 9.35 -5.23
C ALA A 156 4.20 10.64 -5.16
N TRP A 157 3.52 11.76 -4.96
CA TRP A 157 4.15 13.06 -4.73
C TRP A 157 4.25 13.32 -3.21
N GLU A 158 5.44 13.20 -2.65
CA GLU A 158 5.75 13.30 -1.22
C GLU A 158 6.50 14.60 -0.91
N TRP A 159 6.03 15.65 -0.31
CA TRP A 159 4.67 16.06 0.05
C TRP A 159 4.47 17.45 -0.54
N PRO A 160 3.49 17.71 -1.39
CA PRO A 160 3.36 18.97 -2.10
C PRO A 160 3.20 20.15 -1.13
N GLY A 161 3.96 21.24 -1.37
CA GLY A 161 3.83 22.51 -0.65
C GLY A 161 4.37 22.59 0.77
N THR A 162 4.53 21.49 1.49
CA THR A 162 4.95 21.51 2.92
C THR A 162 6.45 21.40 3.13
N MET A 163 7.17 20.91 2.15
CA MET A 163 8.60 20.62 2.27
C MET A 163 9.46 21.67 1.55
N VAL A 164 9.37 22.94 1.97
CA VAL A 164 10.24 24.02 1.47
C VAL A 164 11.72 23.62 1.48
N LYS A 165 12.13 22.80 2.47
CA LYS A 165 13.49 22.25 2.55
C LYS A 165 13.84 21.31 1.38
N PHE A 166 12.83 20.72 0.73
CA PHE A 166 12.96 19.81 -0.41
C PHE A 166 12.40 20.44 -1.70
N GLY A 167 12.11 21.73 -1.70
CA GLY A 167 11.75 22.48 -2.89
C GLY A 167 10.24 22.60 -3.19
N GLY A 168 9.36 22.16 -2.27
CA GLY A 168 7.91 22.40 -2.42
C GLY A 168 7.56 23.89 -2.44
N ILE A 169 6.61 24.27 -3.30
CA ILE A 169 6.11 25.65 -3.44
C ILE A 169 4.64 25.74 -3.02
N SER A 170 4.20 26.92 -2.62
CA SER A 170 2.85 27.13 -2.08
C SER A 170 1.72 26.81 -3.06
N SER A 171 1.97 26.89 -4.37
CA SER A 171 1.01 26.53 -5.43
C SER A 171 0.84 25.01 -5.62
N ASP A 172 1.70 24.16 -5.04
CA ASP A 172 1.68 22.70 -5.23
C ASP A 172 0.36 22.05 -4.83
N ARG A 173 -0.29 22.60 -3.80
CA ARG A 173 -1.59 22.13 -3.34
C ARG A 173 -2.68 22.19 -4.43
N GLU A 174 -2.68 23.26 -5.21
CA GLU A 174 -3.60 23.47 -6.33
C GLU A 174 -3.12 22.73 -7.57
N SER A 175 -1.81 22.72 -7.80
CA SER A 175 -1.16 22.04 -8.91
C SER A 175 -1.38 20.52 -8.82
N LEU A 176 -1.39 19.93 -7.61
CA LEU A 176 -1.76 18.54 -7.39
C LEU A 176 -3.18 18.25 -7.89
N ILE A 177 -4.16 19.09 -7.58
CA ILE A 177 -5.54 18.88 -8.04
C ILE A 177 -5.60 18.96 -9.57
N SER A 178 -4.92 19.94 -10.18
CA SER A 178 -4.84 20.08 -11.64
C SER A 178 -4.21 18.83 -12.29
N LEU A 179 -3.14 18.30 -11.71
CA LEU A 179 -2.51 17.07 -12.16
C LEU A 179 -3.47 15.86 -12.08
N LEU A 180 -4.10 15.66 -10.93
CA LEU A 180 -5.02 14.53 -10.75
C LEU A 180 -6.24 14.62 -11.68
N MET A 181 -6.73 15.82 -11.99
CA MET A 181 -7.80 16.04 -12.98
C MET A 181 -7.34 15.61 -14.39
N ASP A 182 -6.16 16.06 -14.81
CA ASP A 182 -5.63 15.74 -16.13
C ASP A 182 -5.35 14.23 -16.28
N VAL A 183 -4.75 13.59 -15.26
CA VAL A 183 -4.52 12.13 -15.22
C VAL A 183 -5.86 11.36 -15.24
N ARG A 184 -6.83 11.76 -14.40
CA ARG A 184 -8.17 11.13 -14.36
C ARG A 184 -8.86 11.21 -15.72
N ALA A 185 -8.80 12.36 -16.38
CA ALA A 185 -9.41 12.53 -17.70
C ALA A 185 -8.80 11.57 -18.73
N GLY A 186 -7.46 11.40 -18.73
CA GLY A 186 -6.77 10.46 -19.60
C GLY A 186 -7.09 9.00 -19.32
N LEU A 187 -7.24 8.61 -18.05
CA LEU A 187 -7.50 7.22 -17.63
C LEU A 187 -8.95 6.78 -17.85
N LYS A 188 -9.92 7.71 -17.72
CA LYS A 188 -11.35 7.39 -17.75
C LYS A 188 -11.79 6.67 -19.02
N SER A 189 -11.33 7.12 -20.19
CA SER A 189 -11.64 6.52 -21.48
C SER A 189 -11.03 5.13 -21.71
N ARG A 190 -10.09 4.73 -20.86
CA ARG A 190 -9.31 3.48 -20.94
C ARG A 190 -9.67 2.46 -19.86
N ASN A 191 -10.66 2.76 -19.02
CA ASN A 191 -11.02 1.93 -17.86
C ASN A 191 -9.82 1.57 -16.96
N LYS A 192 -8.97 2.58 -16.70
CA LYS A 192 -7.79 2.47 -15.82
C LYS A 192 -8.04 3.20 -14.50
N GLU A 193 -7.45 2.68 -13.42
CA GLU A 193 -7.58 3.25 -12.08
C GLU A 193 -6.47 4.27 -11.78
N LEU A 194 -6.81 5.28 -11.00
CA LEU A 194 -5.90 6.27 -10.43
C LEU A 194 -5.79 6.05 -8.93
N LEU A 195 -4.59 5.74 -8.47
CA LEU A 195 -4.24 5.66 -7.06
C LEU A 195 -3.47 6.91 -6.64
N PHE A 196 -3.57 7.29 -5.38
CA PHE A 196 -2.81 8.37 -4.78
C PHE A 196 -2.16 7.93 -3.48
N PHE A 197 -0.84 8.12 -3.36
CA PHE A 197 -0.10 7.84 -2.14
C PHE A 197 -0.25 8.99 -1.16
N GLY A 198 -0.99 8.77 -0.07
CA GLY A 198 -1.43 9.80 0.86
C GLY A 198 -0.76 9.73 2.23
N ALA A 199 -0.22 10.86 2.69
CA ALA A 199 0.29 11.01 4.04
C ALA A 199 -0.84 11.01 5.08
N VAL A 200 -0.49 10.62 6.31
CA VAL A 200 -1.37 10.71 7.49
C VAL A 200 -0.89 11.76 8.51
N TYR A 201 0.16 12.50 8.18
CA TYR A 201 0.71 13.53 9.06
C TYR A 201 -0.22 14.75 9.12
N PRO A 202 -0.60 15.23 10.32
CA PRO A 202 -1.57 16.33 10.46
C PRO A 202 -1.19 17.60 9.72
N LYS A 203 0.10 17.93 9.67
CA LYS A 203 0.60 19.10 8.93
C LYS A 203 0.40 18.94 7.43
N VAL A 204 0.79 17.80 6.88
CA VAL A 204 0.65 17.50 5.43
C VAL A 204 -0.81 17.50 5.03
N LEU A 205 -1.69 16.86 5.82
CA LEU A 205 -3.12 16.82 5.56
C LEU A 205 -3.75 18.23 5.46
N ARG A 206 -3.32 19.15 6.31
CA ARG A 206 -3.86 20.51 6.30
C ARG A 206 -3.25 21.42 5.22
N GLU A 207 -1.94 21.30 5.01
CA GLU A 207 -1.20 22.24 4.18
C GLU A 207 -1.07 21.77 2.72
N SER A 208 -0.89 20.45 2.48
CA SER A 208 -0.62 19.90 1.15
C SER A 208 -1.87 19.42 0.42
N TYR A 209 -2.94 19.02 1.14
CA TYR A 209 -4.04 18.30 0.51
C TYR A 209 -5.36 19.06 0.54
N ARG A 210 -6.09 19.01 -0.59
CA ARG A 210 -7.53 19.23 -0.68
C ARG A 210 -8.20 17.85 -0.67
N VAL A 211 -8.33 17.25 0.51
CA VAL A 211 -8.73 15.84 0.70
C VAL A 211 -10.01 15.50 -0.07
N THR A 212 -11.07 16.31 0.07
CA THR A 212 -12.34 16.07 -0.64
C THR A 212 -12.13 16.00 -2.15
N SER A 213 -11.36 16.94 -2.74
CA SER A 213 -11.10 17.00 -4.18
C SER A 213 -10.25 15.80 -4.63
N ILE A 214 -9.22 15.44 -3.87
CA ILE A 214 -8.40 14.24 -4.16
C ILE A 214 -9.31 13.01 -4.22
N CYS A 215 -10.14 12.78 -3.18
CA CYS A 215 -10.97 11.60 -3.10
C CYS A 215 -12.12 11.56 -4.14
N GLN A 216 -12.49 12.70 -4.73
CA GLN A 216 -13.40 12.73 -5.88
C GLN A 216 -12.71 12.26 -7.16
N LEU A 217 -11.41 12.53 -7.32
CA LEU A 217 -10.65 12.28 -8.53
C LEU A 217 -10.02 10.89 -8.58
N VAL A 218 -9.61 10.33 -7.44
CA VAL A 218 -8.92 9.03 -7.39
C VAL A 218 -9.88 7.88 -7.10
N ASP A 219 -9.49 6.66 -7.47
CA ASP A 219 -10.23 5.45 -7.12
C ASP A 219 -9.91 5.04 -5.69
N TYR A 220 -8.63 5.08 -5.31
CA TYR A 220 -8.17 4.77 -3.96
C TYR A 220 -7.04 5.71 -3.53
N VAL A 221 -6.94 5.89 -2.21
CA VAL A 221 -5.80 6.51 -1.53
C VAL A 221 -5.08 5.43 -0.72
N THR A 222 -3.82 5.18 -1.05
CA THR A 222 -2.94 4.28 -0.30
C THR A 222 -2.27 5.07 0.82
N LEU A 223 -2.61 4.77 2.06
CA LEU A 223 -2.21 5.57 3.20
C LEU A 223 -0.83 5.18 3.74
N PHE A 224 0.02 6.16 3.96
CA PHE A 224 1.32 6.01 4.61
C PHE A 224 1.15 5.89 6.13
N THR A 225 0.68 4.72 6.60
CA THR A 225 0.41 4.40 8.00
C THR A 225 1.46 3.49 8.63
N PHE A 226 2.69 3.55 8.16
CA PHE A 226 3.89 2.87 8.66
C PHE A 226 5.06 3.86 8.71
N ASP A 227 6.20 3.49 9.31
CA ASP A 227 7.41 4.35 9.39
C ASP A 227 7.11 5.80 9.85
N MET A 228 6.22 5.93 10.85
CA MET A 228 5.78 7.24 11.35
C MET A 228 6.68 7.83 12.44
N ARG A 229 7.75 7.12 12.81
CA ARG A 229 8.65 7.48 13.93
C ARG A 229 10.10 7.50 13.47
N PRO A 230 10.57 8.61 12.85
CA PRO A 230 11.95 8.67 12.35
C PRO A 230 12.97 8.63 13.49
N HIS A 231 14.13 8.03 13.23
CA HIS A 231 15.23 7.92 14.19
C HIS A 231 15.71 9.29 14.74
N THR A 232 15.49 10.36 13.98
CA THR A 232 15.83 11.75 14.39
C THR A 232 15.04 12.26 15.59
N ASN A 233 14.00 11.52 16.03
CA ASN A 233 13.29 11.87 17.26
C ASN A 233 14.08 11.55 18.53
N ASN A 234 15.19 10.80 18.43
CA ASN A 234 16.08 10.39 19.52
C ASN A 234 15.37 9.67 20.69
N VAL A 235 14.30 8.98 20.40
CA VAL A 235 13.57 8.13 21.34
C VAL A 235 13.15 6.83 20.67
N ALA A 236 13.21 5.72 21.42
CA ALA A 236 12.70 4.43 20.98
C ALA A 236 11.17 4.48 20.92
N ASP A 237 10.61 4.16 19.76
CA ASP A 237 9.18 4.20 19.56
C ASP A 237 8.71 3.12 18.58
N VAL A 238 7.44 2.71 18.70
CA VAL A 238 6.85 1.79 17.72
C VAL A 238 6.55 2.55 16.42
N HIS A 239 6.94 1.96 15.29
CA HIS A 239 6.98 2.68 14.00
C HIS A 239 5.60 3.03 13.42
N ALA A 240 4.53 2.36 13.84
CA ALA A 240 3.17 2.56 13.34
C ALA A 240 2.12 2.46 14.48
N PRO A 241 2.20 3.34 15.51
CA PRO A 241 1.30 3.26 16.66
C PRO A 241 -0.16 3.49 16.27
N MET A 242 -1.05 2.69 16.85
CA MET A 242 -2.49 2.84 16.63
C MET A 242 -3.04 4.13 17.23
N ARG A 243 -2.57 4.52 18.42
CA ARG A 243 -3.09 5.66 19.16
C ARG A 243 -1.98 6.46 19.83
N ASN A 244 -2.33 7.70 20.17
CA ASN A 244 -1.48 8.62 20.92
C ASN A 244 -1.20 8.13 22.33
N ARG A 245 0.05 8.29 22.82
CA ARG A 245 0.46 7.99 24.20
C ARG A 245 0.58 9.28 25.01
N SER A 246 0.45 9.17 26.33
CA SER A 246 0.42 10.32 27.25
C SER A 246 1.67 11.18 27.24
N PHE A 247 2.83 10.63 26.87
CA PHE A 247 4.09 11.37 26.77
C PHE A 247 4.24 12.14 25.45
N GLU A 248 3.37 11.94 24.48
CA GLU A 248 3.37 12.63 23.18
C GLU A 248 2.60 13.95 23.31
N THR A 249 3.26 14.97 23.82
CA THR A 249 2.64 16.27 24.14
C THR A 249 2.63 17.26 23.00
N GLU A 250 3.53 17.12 22.03
CA GLU A 250 3.58 17.99 20.84
C GLU A 250 2.44 17.62 19.89
N LEU A 251 1.66 18.62 19.45
CA LEU A 251 0.47 18.42 18.64
C LEU A 251 0.72 17.57 17.38
N ASN A 252 1.83 17.82 16.68
CA ASN A 252 2.14 17.07 15.47
C ASN A 252 2.52 15.61 15.76
N ARG A 253 3.25 15.36 16.85
CA ARG A 253 3.65 14.01 17.27
C ARG A 253 2.49 13.25 17.86
N ALA A 254 1.69 13.91 18.71
CA ALA A 254 0.52 13.34 19.37
C ALA A 254 -0.50 12.76 18.38
N ARG A 255 -0.73 13.45 17.27
CA ARG A 255 -1.70 13.04 16.24
C ARG A 255 -1.10 12.26 15.07
N THR A 256 0.19 11.92 15.12
CA THR A 256 0.85 11.10 14.11
C THR A 256 0.74 9.64 14.53
N ASN A 257 -0.42 9.05 14.30
CA ASN A 257 -0.74 7.64 14.54
C ASN A 257 -1.78 7.16 13.53
N VAL A 258 -1.99 5.86 13.47
CA VAL A 258 -2.85 5.23 12.47
C VAL A 258 -4.29 5.74 12.55
N VAL A 259 -4.87 5.76 13.76
CA VAL A 259 -6.29 6.12 13.94
C VAL A 259 -6.52 7.59 13.59
N ASP A 260 -5.79 8.51 14.19
CA ASP A 260 -5.97 9.95 13.95
C ASP A 260 -5.73 10.31 12.48
N GLY A 261 -4.74 9.67 11.84
CA GLY A 261 -4.44 9.89 10.44
C GLY A 261 -5.58 9.47 9.52
N VAL A 262 -6.09 8.27 9.69
CA VAL A 262 -7.23 7.74 8.90
C VAL A 262 -8.51 8.53 9.17
N GLU A 263 -8.83 8.80 10.44
CA GLU A 263 -10.02 9.58 10.80
C GLU A 263 -9.96 10.99 10.24
N THR A 264 -8.78 11.64 10.20
CA THR A 264 -8.63 12.96 9.56
C THR A 264 -8.96 12.91 8.06
N TRP A 265 -8.56 11.86 7.32
CA TRP A 265 -8.99 11.69 5.93
C TRP A 265 -10.51 11.58 5.80
N ILE A 266 -11.15 10.82 6.68
CA ILE A 266 -12.61 10.64 6.71
C ILE A 266 -13.31 11.97 7.06
N ASP A 267 -12.86 12.66 8.09
CA ASP A 267 -13.42 13.94 8.55
C ASP A 267 -13.30 15.05 7.49
N PHE A 268 -12.23 15.01 6.68
CA PHE A 268 -12.04 15.92 5.55
C PHE A 268 -12.83 15.49 4.30
N GLY A 269 -13.71 14.48 4.41
CA GLY A 269 -14.69 14.11 3.40
C GLY A 269 -14.23 13.01 2.42
N CYS A 270 -13.18 12.25 2.74
CA CYS A 270 -12.83 11.07 1.94
C CYS A 270 -13.72 9.88 2.31
N PRO A 271 -14.42 9.23 1.37
CA PRO A 271 -15.17 8.03 1.65
C PRO A 271 -14.28 6.90 2.18
N PRO A 272 -14.57 6.28 3.33
CA PRO A 272 -13.74 5.23 3.92
C PRO A 272 -13.38 4.09 2.97
N LYS A 273 -14.30 3.69 2.09
CA LYS A 273 -14.10 2.64 1.08
C LYS A 273 -13.02 2.95 0.05
N LYS A 274 -12.59 4.21 -0.06
CA LYS A 274 -11.47 4.62 -0.93
C LYS A 274 -10.12 4.61 -0.22
N LEU A 275 -10.10 4.48 1.10
CA LEU A 275 -8.88 4.47 1.89
C LEU A 275 -8.33 3.05 2.02
N ILE A 276 -7.05 2.86 1.68
CA ILE A 276 -6.31 1.60 1.78
C ILE A 276 -5.26 1.76 2.87
N LEU A 277 -5.37 0.97 3.93
CA LEU A 277 -4.46 1.06 5.08
C LEU A 277 -3.10 0.46 4.74
N GLY A 278 -2.02 1.23 4.91
CA GLY A 278 -0.66 0.72 4.75
C GLY A 278 -0.19 -0.08 5.97
N ILE A 279 0.42 -1.24 5.73
CA ILE A 279 1.08 -2.07 6.76
C ILE A 279 2.52 -2.32 6.32
N GLY A 280 3.49 -1.96 7.19
CA GLY A 280 4.91 -2.19 6.94
C GLY A 280 5.32 -3.57 7.42
N LEU A 281 5.83 -4.43 6.53
CA LEU A 281 6.31 -5.78 6.88
C LEU A 281 7.78 -5.75 7.31
N PHE A 282 8.14 -4.79 8.17
CA PHE A 282 9.51 -4.57 8.65
C PHE A 282 9.54 -4.18 10.12
N GLY A 283 10.72 -4.24 10.71
CA GLY A 283 11.02 -3.66 12.02
C GLY A 283 11.86 -2.40 11.90
N GLN A 284 11.64 -1.47 12.83
CA GLN A 284 12.44 -0.27 13.00
C GLN A 284 13.15 -0.33 14.34
N ALA A 285 14.48 -0.21 14.30
CA ALA A 285 15.35 -0.41 15.45
C ALA A 285 16.11 0.84 15.85
N TYR A 286 16.44 0.92 17.15
CA TYR A 286 17.15 2.03 17.78
C TYR A 286 18.24 1.50 18.68
N THR A 287 19.29 2.31 18.87
CA THR A 287 20.29 2.09 19.90
C THR A 287 19.97 2.92 21.14
N LEU A 288 19.62 2.26 22.24
CA LEU A 288 19.28 2.90 23.51
C LEU A 288 20.51 3.63 24.10
N ALA A 289 20.28 4.83 24.63
CA ALA A 289 21.30 5.57 25.39
C ALA A 289 21.64 4.87 26.72
N ASN A 290 20.68 4.19 27.34
CA ASN A 290 20.84 3.38 28.54
C ASN A 290 20.07 2.06 28.40
N PRO A 291 20.76 0.90 28.38
CA PRO A 291 20.10 -0.42 28.25
C PRO A 291 19.13 -0.75 29.38
N ALA A 292 19.24 -0.13 30.53
CA ALA A 292 18.31 -0.30 31.67
C ALA A 292 17.00 0.48 31.48
N SER A 293 16.93 1.42 30.53
CA SER A 293 15.76 2.23 30.22
C SER A 293 15.27 1.85 28.82
N TYR A 294 14.33 0.91 28.71
CA TYR A 294 13.88 0.34 27.44
C TYR A 294 12.37 0.46 27.18
N ASN A 295 11.64 1.23 27.98
CA ASN A 295 10.25 1.51 27.71
C ASN A 295 10.09 2.32 26.42
N VAL A 296 8.92 2.26 25.79
CA VAL A 296 8.57 3.18 24.71
C VAL A 296 8.77 4.63 25.20
N GLY A 297 9.45 5.44 24.39
CA GLY A 297 9.88 6.79 24.79
C GLY A 297 11.28 6.87 25.41
N ALA A 298 11.98 5.74 25.61
CA ALA A 298 13.35 5.74 26.13
C ALA A 298 14.31 6.51 25.21
N PRO A 299 15.27 7.28 25.76
CA PRO A 299 16.25 8.01 24.95
C PRO A 299 17.12 7.08 24.10
N THR A 300 17.42 7.48 22.88
CA THR A 300 18.29 6.76 21.94
C THR A 300 19.44 7.63 21.47
N VAL A 301 20.51 6.97 21.01
CA VAL A 301 21.69 7.64 20.44
C VAL A 301 21.74 7.55 18.92
N GLY A 302 20.77 6.87 18.31
CA GLY A 302 20.68 6.72 16.85
C GLY A 302 19.88 5.48 16.44
N PRO A 303 19.91 5.13 15.15
CA PRO A 303 19.33 3.91 14.65
C PRO A 303 19.93 2.68 15.32
N GLY A 304 19.27 1.53 15.24
CA GLY A 304 19.80 0.24 15.64
C GLY A 304 20.93 -0.22 14.73
N ALA A 305 21.59 -1.31 15.11
CA ALA A 305 22.66 -1.87 14.30
C ALA A 305 22.20 -2.14 12.86
N GLU A 306 23.15 -2.15 11.92
CA GLU A 306 22.87 -2.49 10.53
C GLU A 306 22.39 -3.95 10.43
N GLY A 307 21.30 -4.17 9.70
CA GLY A 307 20.84 -5.50 9.33
C GLY A 307 21.73 -6.15 8.27
N GLN A 308 21.54 -7.42 8.02
CA GLN A 308 22.35 -8.15 7.05
C GLN A 308 22.02 -7.71 5.60
N TYR A 309 20.77 -7.31 5.34
CA TYR A 309 20.27 -7.10 3.98
C TYR A 309 19.65 -5.72 3.74
N TYR A 310 19.58 -4.87 4.78
CA TYR A 310 18.90 -3.59 4.68
C TYR A 310 19.65 -2.45 5.38
N TYR A 311 19.09 -1.24 5.33
CA TYR A 311 19.71 -0.04 5.92
C TYR A 311 19.79 -0.13 7.45
N GLU A 312 20.72 0.59 8.01
CA GLU A 312 20.90 0.75 9.46
C GLU A 312 19.56 1.12 10.13
N GLY A 313 19.16 0.35 11.14
CA GLY A 313 17.92 0.53 11.88
C GLY A 313 16.65 0.00 11.20
N TYR A 314 16.73 -0.68 10.03
CA TYR A 314 15.58 -1.30 9.38
C TYR A 314 15.84 -2.78 9.10
N TYR A 315 14.86 -3.62 9.42
CA TYR A 315 14.93 -5.07 9.24
C TYR A 315 13.67 -5.60 8.56
N PRO A 316 13.75 -6.19 7.36
CA PRO A 316 12.64 -6.95 6.80
C PRO A 316 12.18 -8.05 7.75
N TYR A 317 10.90 -8.45 7.69
CA TYR A 317 10.36 -9.44 8.61
C TYR A 317 11.09 -10.79 8.53
N TYR A 318 11.55 -11.23 7.35
CA TYR A 318 12.34 -12.45 7.20
C TYR A 318 13.68 -12.42 7.97
N GLU A 319 14.23 -11.25 8.25
CA GLU A 319 15.45 -11.09 9.05
C GLU A 319 15.12 -10.93 10.54
N LEU A 320 14.17 -10.02 10.86
CA LEU A 320 13.81 -9.76 12.25
C LEU A 320 13.25 -10.97 12.98
N CYS A 321 12.50 -11.84 12.29
CA CYS A 321 11.93 -13.03 12.92
C CYS A 321 13.01 -14.02 13.39
N LEU A 322 14.14 -14.09 12.70
CA LEU A 322 15.32 -14.84 13.15
C LEU A 322 16.00 -14.19 14.36
N LEU A 323 16.11 -12.86 14.35
CA LEU A 323 16.66 -12.11 15.49
C LEU A 323 15.83 -12.32 16.76
N ILE A 324 14.50 -12.21 16.66
CA ILE A 324 13.59 -12.46 17.78
C ILE A 324 13.81 -13.87 18.38
N ARG A 325 13.95 -14.89 17.54
CA ARG A 325 14.21 -16.26 17.98
C ARG A 325 15.59 -16.44 18.61
N SER A 326 16.53 -15.54 18.38
CA SER A 326 17.88 -15.60 18.94
C SER A 326 18.00 -15.11 20.38
N GLY A 327 16.89 -14.93 21.10
CA GLY A 327 16.87 -14.60 22.54
C GLY A 327 16.68 -13.11 22.85
N TRP A 328 15.93 -12.38 22.03
CA TRP A 328 15.44 -11.05 22.36
C TRP A 328 14.31 -11.13 23.40
N SER A 329 14.28 -10.19 24.34
CA SER A 329 13.16 -10.02 25.26
C SER A 329 12.00 -9.31 24.56
N LEU A 330 10.80 -9.89 24.63
CA LEU A 330 9.63 -9.42 23.88
C LEU A 330 8.70 -8.63 24.80
N PHE A 331 8.21 -7.53 24.31
CA PHE A 331 7.30 -6.62 25.00
C PHE A 331 6.19 -6.16 24.06
N TYR A 332 5.19 -5.48 24.61
CA TYR A 332 4.07 -4.95 23.85
C TYR A 332 3.69 -3.56 24.36
N ASP A 333 3.51 -2.60 23.46
CA ASP A 333 2.95 -1.28 23.78
C ASP A 333 1.41 -1.37 23.76
N PRO A 334 0.73 -1.31 24.90
CA PRO A 334 -0.72 -1.53 24.97
C PRO A 334 -1.53 -0.37 24.35
N ILE A 335 -0.95 0.82 24.19
CA ILE A 335 -1.61 2.00 23.62
C ILE A 335 -1.26 2.12 22.12
N GLY A 336 0.02 2.02 21.77
CA GLY A 336 0.47 1.93 20.38
C GLY A 336 0.03 0.63 19.71
N GLN A 337 -0.32 -0.38 20.49
CA GLN A 337 -0.82 -1.69 20.06
C GLN A 337 0.14 -2.40 19.09
N MET A 338 1.43 -2.34 19.42
CA MET A 338 2.50 -2.95 18.64
C MET A 338 3.51 -3.65 19.53
N PRO A 339 4.11 -4.76 19.05
CA PRO A 339 5.21 -5.42 19.73
C PRO A 339 6.50 -4.64 19.58
N PHE A 340 7.40 -4.81 20.56
CA PHE A 340 8.80 -4.42 20.47
C PHE A 340 9.68 -5.44 21.19
N ALA A 341 10.93 -5.49 20.81
CA ALA A 341 11.90 -6.42 21.35
C ALA A 341 13.17 -5.67 21.78
N VAL A 342 13.85 -6.20 22.80
CA VAL A 342 15.05 -5.60 23.38
C VAL A 342 16.13 -6.65 23.57
N ARG A 343 17.38 -6.30 23.20
CA ARG A 343 18.58 -7.10 23.49
C ARG A 343 19.77 -6.19 23.75
N GLY A 344 20.25 -6.15 25.00
CA GLY A 344 21.28 -5.21 25.40
C GLY A 344 20.82 -3.76 25.19
N ASN A 345 21.56 -3.00 24.39
CA ASN A 345 21.18 -1.63 24.03
C ASN A 345 20.40 -1.54 22.69
N GLN A 346 20.05 -2.66 22.07
CA GLN A 346 19.25 -2.68 20.85
C GLN A 346 17.77 -2.82 21.19
N TRP A 347 16.96 -1.98 20.59
CA TRP A 347 15.51 -1.91 20.74
C TRP A 347 14.88 -1.92 19.35
N MET A 348 13.82 -2.69 19.12
CA MET A 348 13.20 -2.82 17.79
C MET A 348 11.70 -2.98 17.90
N SER A 349 10.93 -2.15 17.20
CA SER A 349 9.50 -2.36 16.96
C SER A 349 9.26 -3.10 15.66
N TYR A 350 8.16 -3.84 15.56
CA TYR A 350 7.81 -4.59 14.35
C TYR A 350 6.31 -4.87 14.28
N GLU A 351 5.87 -5.43 13.16
CA GLU A 351 4.52 -6.00 13.03
C GLU A 351 4.55 -7.50 13.30
N ASP A 352 3.50 -7.98 13.99
CA ASP A 352 3.19 -9.40 14.13
C ASP A 352 1.70 -9.65 13.88
N THR A 353 1.25 -10.89 14.01
CA THR A 353 -0.18 -11.23 13.84
C THR A 353 -1.09 -10.57 14.87
N THR A 354 -0.57 -10.17 16.03
CA THR A 354 -1.31 -9.45 17.07
C THR A 354 -1.57 -8.00 16.64
N SER A 355 -0.51 -7.24 16.33
CA SER A 355 -0.63 -5.86 15.90
C SER A 355 -1.38 -5.73 14.57
N ILE A 356 -1.12 -6.61 13.61
CA ILE A 356 -1.86 -6.70 12.35
C ILE A 356 -3.34 -7.03 12.63
N GLY A 357 -3.65 -7.94 13.56
CA GLY A 357 -5.02 -8.26 13.94
C GLY A 357 -5.80 -7.04 14.41
N VAL A 358 -5.17 -6.17 15.21
CA VAL A 358 -5.75 -4.88 15.64
C VAL A 358 -6.02 -3.97 14.43
N LYS A 359 -5.06 -3.83 13.53
CA LYS A 359 -5.21 -3.04 12.29
C LYS A 359 -6.32 -3.59 11.39
N MET A 360 -6.45 -4.91 11.28
CA MET A 360 -7.53 -5.55 10.50
C MET A 360 -8.91 -5.32 11.13
N ASN A 361 -9.04 -5.33 12.46
CA ASN A 361 -10.27 -4.94 13.14
C ASN A 361 -10.63 -3.48 12.84
N PHE A 362 -9.65 -2.58 12.82
CA PHE A 362 -9.85 -1.18 12.47
C PHE A 362 -10.27 -0.99 11.01
N VAL A 363 -9.69 -1.75 10.06
CA VAL A 363 -10.13 -1.79 8.64
C VAL A 363 -11.60 -2.17 8.54
N GLN A 364 -12.04 -3.16 9.31
CA GLN A 364 -13.43 -3.60 9.34
C GLN A 364 -14.34 -2.54 9.99
N GLU A 365 -13.98 -2.02 11.16
CA GLU A 365 -14.74 -1.01 11.91
C GLU A 365 -15.00 0.25 11.07
N LYS A 366 -13.96 0.78 10.44
CA LYS A 366 -14.04 1.98 9.60
C LYS A 366 -14.52 1.70 8.19
N ARG A 367 -14.75 0.44 7.81
CA ARG A 367 -15.17 0.01 6.47
C ARG A 367 -14.20 0.50 5.38
N LEU A 368 -12.90 0.45 5.65
CA LEU A 368 -11.88 0.86 4.69
C LEU A 368 -11.90 -0.03 3.43
N GLY A 369 -11.35 0.46 2.32
CA GLY A 369 -11.31 -0.24 1.04
C GLY A 369 -10.41 -1.48 1.02
N GLY A 370 -9.47 -1.58 1.94
CA GLY A 370 -8.53 -2.70 2.04
C GLY A 370 -7.22 -2.33 2.71
N VAL A 371 -6.19 -3.08 2.37
CA VAL A 371 -4.83 -2.97 2.93
C VAL A 371 -3.80 -2.95 1.80
N ILE A 372 -2.69 -2.25 1.99
CA ILE A 372 -1.51 -2.31 1.14
C ILE A 372 -0.27 -2.68 1.95
N LEU A 373 0.55 -3.59 1.41
CA LEU A 373 1.75 -4.10 2.06
C LEU A 373 3.00 -3.37 1.59
N GLN A 374 3.80 -2.89 2.51
CA GLN A 374 5.09 -2.22 2.27
C GLN A 374 6.22 -3.05 2.92
N TYR A 375 6.94 -3.85 2.22
CA TYR A 375 6.75 -4.41 0.88
C TYR A 375 6.42 -5.90 1.01
N VAL A 376 5.86 -6.52 -0.04
CA VAL A 376 5.60 -7.97 -0.04
C VAL A 376 6.89 -8.79 0.05
N ASP A 377 8.00 -8.25 -0.45
CA ASP A 377 9.34 -8.82 -0.39
C ASP A 377 9.99 -8.74 1.00
N TYR A 378 9.36 -8.07 1.96
CA TYR A 378 9.85 -8.01 3.35
C TYR A 378 9.26 -9.11 4.24
N ASP A 379 8.17 -9.78 3.84
CA ASP A 379 7.63 -10.92 4.59
C ASP A 379 8.61 -12.11 4.59
N ASP A 380 8.41 -13.10 5.43
CA ASP A 380 9.22 -14.33 5.42
C ASP A 380 8.83 -15.23 4.23
N PHE A 381 9.23 -14.83 3.03
CA PHE A 381 8.94 -15.56 1.80
C PHE A 381 9.71 -16.85 1.65
N TRP A 382 10.76 -17.06 2.44
CA TRP A 382 11.47 -18.33 2.52
C TRP A 382 10.84 -19.32 3.51
N GLY A 383 10.14 -18.83 4.53
CA GLY A 383 9.62 -19.61 5.62
C GLY A 383 10.67 -19.98 6.66
N PHE A 384 11.67 -19.12 6.86
CA PHE A 384 12.71 -19.32 7.88
C PHE A 384 12.16 -19.40 9.29
N CYS A 385 11.04 -18.71 9.52
CA CYS A 385 10.37 -18.68 10.82
C CYS A 385 9.08 -19.50 10.86
N GLY A 386 8.84 -20.36 9.86
CA GLY A 386 7.67 -21.22 9.81
C GLY A 386 7.08 -21.35 8.41
N THR A 387 5.84 -20.92 8.22
CA THR A 387 5.19 -20.90 6.90
C THR A 387 5.70 -19.73 6.07
N ARG A 388 5.69 -19.88 4.74
CA ARG A 388 6.02 -18.76 3.82
C ARG A 388 4.95 -17.67 3.86
N ASN A 389 5.40 -16.43 3.77
CA ASN A 389 4.56 -15.22 3.76
C ASN A 389 3.53 -15.20 4.91
N PRO A 390 3.96 -15.38 6.19
CA PRO A 390 3.04 -15.57 7.29
C PRO A 390 2.17 -14.35 7.56
N LEU A 391 2.72 -13.13 7.46
CA LEU A 391 1.98 -11.90 7.71
C LEU A 391 1.01 -11.60 6.56
N THR A 392 1.45 -11.77 5.31
CA THR A 392 0.60 -11.62 4.12
C THR A 392 -0.56 -12.61 4.14
N THR A 393 -0.28 -13.87 4.48
CA THR A 393 -1.30 -14.93 4.61
C THR A 393 -2.32 -14.59 5.70
N PHE A 394 -1.85 -14.12 6.86
CA PHE A 394 -2.74 -13.72 7.95
C PHE A 394 -3.66 -12.57 7.54
N ILE A 395 -3.13 -11.52 6.90
CA ILE A 395 -3.91 -10.38 6.40
C ILE A 395 -4.96 -10.86 5.38
N TYR A 396 -4.56 -11.69 4.43
CA TYR A 396 -5.47 -12.29 3.43
C TYR A 396 -6.64 -13.03 4.10
N GLN A 397 -6.36 -13.90 5.07
CA GLN A 397 -7.38 -14.65 5.81
C GLN A 397 -8.32 -13.72 6.59
N ARG A 398 -7.78 -12.66 7.20
CA ARG A 398 -8.58 -11.66 7.92
C ARG A 398 -9.48 -10.87 6.98
N LEU A 399 -9.01 -10.49 5.78
CA LEU A 399 -9.84 -9.80 4.78
C LEU A 399 -10.99 -10.68 4.29
N GLN A 400 -10.77 -11.99 4.13
CA GLN A 400 -11.83 -12.92 3.74
C GLN A 400 -12.96 -13.01 4.79
N GLN A 401 -12.68 -12.77 6.06
CA GLN A 401 -13.65 -12.81 7.15
C GLN A 401 -14.48 -11.52 7.26
N ILE A 402 -14.07 -10.42 6.61
CA ILE A 402 -14.84 -9.17 6.60
C ILE A 402 -16.04 -9.35 5.66
N PRO A 403 -17.30 -9.17 6.16
CA PRO A 403 -18.47 -9.30 5.31
C PRO A 403 -18.42 -8.31 4.13
N SER A 404 -18.85 -8.77 2.96
CA SER A 404 -19.01 -7.87 1.80
C SER A 404 -20.19 -6.92 2.05
N ASP A 405 -20.02 -5.64 1.70
CA ASP A 405 -21.05 -4.60 1.85
C ASP A 405 -22.36 -4.90 1.04
N ILE A 406 -22.34 -5.92 0.18
CA ILE A 406 -23.48 -6.33 -0.66
C ILE A 406 -24.62 -6.93 0.17
N GLY A 407 -24.34 -7.52 1.36
CA GLY A 407 -25.36 -8.16 2.20
C GLY A 407 -26.34 -7.20 2.88
N PHE A 408 -25.95 -5.95 3.12
CA PHE A 408 -26.78 -4.98 3.84
C PHE A 408 -27.80 -4.24 2.96
N ALA A 409 -27.63 -4.21 1.64
CA ALA A 409 -28.57 -3.58 0.72
C ALA A 409 -29.89 -4.38 0.57
N ILE A 410 -29.90 -5.66 0.92
CA ILE A 410 -31.08 -6.54 0.75
C ILE A 410 -32.02 -6.47 1.96
N GLU A 411 -31.56 -6.11 3.15
CA GLU A 411 -32.41 -6.06 4.35
C GLU A 411 -33.28 -4.78 4.46
N TRP A 412 -32.90 -3.67 3.82
CA TRP A 412 -33.69 -2.42 3.88
C TRP A 412 -34.92 -2.40 2.98
N ASN A 413 -35.04 -3.33 2.02
CA ASN A 413 -36.19 -3.43 1.12
C ASN A 413 -37.25 -4.42 1.59
N LYS A 414 -37.17 -4.93 2.82
CA LYS A 414 -38.17 -5.87 3.40
C LYS A 414 -38.93 -5.31 4.62
N LYS A 415 -39.03 -3.97 4.72
CA LYS A 415 -39.94 -3.36 5.72
C LYS A 415 -40.93 -2.41 5.03
#